data_7caec0a93666e7cd68e79eb9e1c17ba6
#
_entry.id   7caec0a93666e7cd68e79eb9e1c17ba6
#
_cell.length_a   1.000
_cell.length_b   1.000
_cell.length_c   1.000
_cell.angle_alpha   90.00
_cell.angle_beta   90.00
_cell.angle_gamma   90.00
#
_symmetry.space_group_name_H-M   'P 1'
#
loop_
_entity.id
_entity.type
_entity.pdbx_description
1 polymer ?
#
loop_
_entity_poly.entity_id
_entity_poly.type
_entity_poly.pdbx_seq_one_letter_code
_entity_poly.pdbx_strand_id
1 'polypeptide(L)'
;MGGNFFEGTIPQSLTLLKGLQDLDLSHNLSGQIPKDLEKLVTLQSLNLSFNNLEGKVPTKGNFGNASAIFLNGNDKLCGGIAELHLPACTNHESTKREKSNALRIVLAIIGVIFGFLLITSFLSLYWIRRSKSKPSSAPLIGEQFLKLSYKDLFQATGGFSSANFIGSGSFGSVYKGIISQDETIVAIKVLNLQYPRVDKSFKAECKSLRNIRHRNLVKILTSCSSIDSKGKDFKALVYEFMPNGSLDDWLHLSVKAHNHSRSLSLLQRLNIAIDVASALDYLHYNTYAPIVHCDLKPSNVLLDRDMTAHVSDFGLARLLLEPDENSSQTQTSTIGMKGSIGYVAPEYGMGGRATIQGDVFSYGILFIGDVHRKKANKSDVY
;
A
#
# COMPACT_ATOMS: atom_id res chain seq x y z
N MET A 1 -7.25 19.70 -20.88
CA MET A 1 -7.53 18.23 -20.95
C MET A 1 -8.13 17.82 -22.29
N GLY A 2 -8.39 18.76 -23.19
CA GLY A 2 -8.90 18.50 -24.53
C GLY A 2 -7.95 17.63 -25.37
N GLY A 3 -8.53 16.79 -26.24
CA GLY A 3 -7.76 15.90 -27.12
C GLY A 3 -7.21 14.63 -26.47
N ASN A 4 -7.62 14.28 -25.25
CA ASN A 4 -7.34 13.00 -24.62
C ASN A 4 -8.44 11.97 -24.93
N PHE A 5 -8.13 10.68 -24.73
CA PHE A 5 -9.07 9.57 -24.90
C PHE A 5 -9.93 9.31 -23.65
N PHE A 6 -10.36 10.36 -22.96
CA PHE A 6 -11.29 10.20 -21.83
C PHE A 6 -12.69 9.85 -22.35
N GLU A 7 -13.27 8.80 -21.83
CA GLU A 7 -14.63 8.34 -22.14
C GLU A 7 -15.50 8.35 -20.89
N GLY A 8 -16.80 8.45 -21.04
CA GLY A 8 -17.76 8.41 -19.96
C GLY A 8 -18.37 9.76 -19.60
N THR A 9 -18.87 9.90 -18.38
CA THR A 9 -19.60 11.09 -17.93
C THR A 9 -18.68 12.09 -17.24
N ILE A 10 -19.07 13.37 -17.26
CA ILE A 10 -18.38 14.44 -16.52
C ILE A 10 -18.54 14.15 -15.01
N PRO A 11 -17.44 13.92 -14.26
CA PRO A 11 -17.53 13.60 -12.83
C PRO A 11 -18.01 14.80 -12.01
N GLN A 12 -18.91 14.55 -11.07
CA GLN A 12 -19.42 15.59 -10.16
C GLN A 12 -18.30 16.20 -9.27
N SER A 13 -17.25 15.44 -9.01
CA SER A 13 -16.07 15.91 -8.23
C SER A 13 -15.31 17.08 -8.86
N LEU A 14 -15.45 17.31 -10.16
CA LEU A 14 -14.88 18.50 -10.82
C LEU A 14 -15.39 19.82 -10.22
N THR A 15 -16.58 19.82 -9.65
CA THR A 15 -17.19 21.02 -9.01
C THR A 15 -16.47 21.43 -7.72
N LEU A 16 -15.58 20.58 -7.18
CA LEU A 16 -14.77 20.87 -6.01
C LEU A 16 -13.52 21.72 -6.33
N LEU A 17 -13.16 21.84 -7.61
CA LEU A 17 -11.96 22.57 -8.07
C LEU A 17 -12.24 24.08 -8.16
N LYS A 18 -12.40 24.75 -7.02
CA LYS A 18 -12.83 26.16 -6.91
C LYS A 18 -11.89 27.20 -7.55
N GLY A 19 -10.65 26.85 -7.85
CA GLY A 19 -9.65 27.74 -8.47
C GLY A 19 -9.49 27.58 -9.97
N LEU A 20 -10.33 26.74 -10.62
CA LEU A 20 -10.22 26.44 -12.04
C LEU A 20 -10.66 27.66 -12.87
N GLN A 21 -9.81 28.11 -13.82
CA GLN A 21 -10.07 29.22 -14.73
C GLN A 21 -10.45 28.74 -16.14
N ASP A 22 -9.73 27.76 -16.65
CA ASP A 22 -9.95 27.18 -17.97
C ASP A 22 -10.15 25.67 -17.87
N LEU A 23 -11.24 25.17 -18.46
CA LEU A 23 -11.56 23.75 -18.49
C LEU A 23 -11.91 23.31 -19.90
N ASP A 24 -11.01 22.54 -20.51
CA ASP A 24 -11.24 21.91 -21.80
C ASP A 24 -11.49 20.40 -21.60
N LEU A 25 -12.74 19.98 -21.89
CA LEU A 25 -13.25 18.62 -21.85
C LEU A 25 -13.84 18.22 -23.21
N SER A 26 -13.28 18.73 -24.29
CA SER A 26 -13.70 18.38 -25.64
C SER A 26 -13.36 16.93 -26.00
N HIS A 27 -14.25 16.29 -26.77
CA HIS A 27 -14.19 14.95 -27.33
C HIS A 27 -14.44 13.78 -26.36
N ASN A 28 -15.24 12.81 -26.84
CA ASN A 28 -15.50 11.47 -26.29
C ASN A 28 -16.29 11.37 -24.97
N LEU A 29 -16.81 12.46 -24.40
CA LEU A 29 -17.64 12.38 -23.21
C LEU A 29 -19.13 12.19 -23.57
N SER A 30 -19.89 11.65 -22.62
CA SER A 30 -21.33 11.35 -22.76
C SER A 30 -22.11 11.72 -21.49
N GLY A 31 -23.43 11.59 -21.54
CA GLY A 31 -24.32 11.86 -20.41
C GLY A 31 -24.65 13.34 -20.26
N GLN A 32 -25.03 13.76 -19.05
CA GLN A 32 -25.52 15.11 -18.78
C GLN A 32 -24.44 16.03 -18.24
N ILE A 33 -24.59 17.33 -18.49
CA ILE A 33 -23.75 18.37 -17.88
C ILE A 33 -24.17 18.51 -16.41
N PRO A 34 -23.26 18.23 -15.42
CA PRO A 34 -23.60 18.37 -14.02
C PRO A 34 -24.01 19.81 -13.69
N LYS A 35 -25.20 19.99 -13.13
CA LYS A 35 -25.73 21.31 -12.74
C LYS A 35 -24.80 22.06 -11.77
N ASP A 36 -24.09 21.33 -10.94
CA ASP A 36 -23.18 21.90 -9.95
C ASP A 36 -21.95 22.61 -10.56
N LEU A 37 -21.68 22.44 -11.86
CA LEU A 37 -20.67 23.24 -12.57
C LEU A 37 -21.00 24.76 -12.57
N GLU A 38 -22.29 25.12 -12.37
CA GLU A 38 -22.70 26.53 -12.15
C GLU A 38 -22.00 27.18 -10.93
N LYS A 39 -21.48 26.38 -9.99
CA LYS A 39 -20.82 26.84 -8.76
C LYS A 39 -19.34 27.20 -8.95
N LEU A 40 -18.74 26.91 -10.09
CA LEU A 40 -17.35 27.27 -10.41
C LEU A 40 -17.24 28.74 -10.85
N VAL A 41 -17.31 29.64 -9.89
CA VAL A 41 -17.35 31.11 -10.15
C VAL A 41 -16.06 31.66 -10.75
N THR A 42 -14.95 30.98 -10.67
CA THR A 42 -13.64 31.39 -11.22
C THR A 42 -13.43 30.92 -12.65
N LEU A 43 -14.29 30.07 -13.19
CA LEU A 43 -14.13 29.49 -14.52
C LEU A 43 -14.40 30.56 -15.59
N GLN A 44 -13.40 30.85 -16.42
CA GLN A 44 -13.44 31.87 -17.46
C GLN A 44 -13.73 31.26 -18.84
N SER A 45 -13.33 30.00 -19.06
CA SER A 45 -13.56 29.30 -20.31
C SER A 45 -13.91 27.83 -20.04
N LEU A 46 -14.97 27.34 -20.70
CA LEU A 46 -15.43 25.95 -20.63
C LEU A 46 -15.65 25.40 -22.03
N ASN A 47 -14.80 24.47 -22.46
CA ASN A 47 -14.95 23.80 -23.73
C ASN A 47 -15.47 22.37 -23.53
N LEU A 48 -16.69 22.13 -23.97
CA LEU A 48 -17.38 20.83 -23.97
C LEU A 48 -17.72 20.37 -25.41
N SER A 49 -17.07 20.94 -26.41
CA SER A 49 -17.38 20.66 -27.81
C SER A 49 -17.06 19.24 -28.23
N PHE A 50 -17.76 18.75 -29.24
CA PHE A 50 -17.52 17.45 -29.90
C PHE A 50 -17.64 16.26 -28.92
N ASN A 51 -18.67 16.31 -28.08
CA ASN A 51 -19.02 15.24 -27.16
C ASN A 51 -20.39 14.63 -27.52
N ASN A 52 -20.79 13.56 -26.84
CA ASN A 52 -22.14 12.98 -26.94
C ASN A 52 -22.94 13.34 -25.68
N LEU A 53 -22.88 14.62 -25.28
CA LEU A 53 -23.63 15.12 -24.14
C LEU A 53 -25.11 15.30 -24.48
N GLU A 54 -26.00 15.08 -23.47
CA GLU A 54 -27.44 15.13 -23.65
C GLU A 54 -28.14 15.86 -22.50
N GLY A 55 -29.37 16.27 -22.73
CA GLY A 55 -30.23 16.88 -21.73
C GLY A 55 -30.08 18.40 -21.63
N LYS A 56 -30.59 18.96 -20.52
CA LYS A 56 -30.72 20.40 -20.33
C LYS A 56 -29.41 21.05 -19.93
N VAL A 57 -29.00 22.07 -20.68
CA VAL A 57 -27.84 22.90 -20.33
C VAL A 57 -28.16 23.80 -19.14
N PRO A 58 -27.31 23.91 -18.14
CA PRO A 58 -27.43 24.86 -17.03
C PRO A 58 -27.51 26.31 -17.52
N THR A 59 -28.09 27.22 -16.71
CA THR A 59 -28.31 28.60 -17.12
C THR A 59 -27.68 29.63 -16.18
N LYS A 60 -27.14 29.18 -15.01
CA LYS A 60 -26.58 30.07 -14.00
C LYS A 60 -25.03 30.00 -13.97
N GLY A 61 -24.42 30.92 -13.25
CA GLY A 61 -22.97 31.00 -13.18
C GLY A 61 -22.35 31.27 -14.55
N ASN A 62 -21.28 30.58 -14.89
CA ASN A 62 -20.60 30.73 -16.17
C ASN A 62 -21.45 30.35 -17.38
N PHE A 63 -22.48 29.54 -17.20
CA PHE A 63 -23.43 29.19 -18.26
C PHE A 63 -24.34 30.37 -18.67
N GLY A 64 -24.29 31.47 -17.95
CA GLY A 64 -24.92 32.75 -18.34
C GLY A 64 -24.12 33.59 -19.35
N ASN A 65 -22.92 33.18 -19.73
CA ASN A 65 -22.07 33.87 -20.68
C ASN A 65 -21.74 32.99 -21.92
N ALA A 66 -22.45 33.20 -23.01
CA ALA A 66 -22.29 32.40 -24.23
C ALA A 66 -20.87 32.44 -24.81
N SER A 67 -20.13 33.53 -24.62
CA SER A 67 -18.75 33.66 -25.16
C SER A 67 -17.71 32.85 -24.36
N ALA A 68 -18.05 32.39 -23.16
CA ALA A 68 -17.18 31.60 -22.29
C ALA A 68 -17.38 30.09 -22.45
N ILE A 69 -18.40 29.65 -23.21
CA ILE A 69 -18.80 28.24 -23.28
C ILE A 69 -18.88 27.76 -24.73
N PHE A 70 -18.23 26.63 -24.99
CA PHE A 70 -18.21 26.01 -26.30
C PHE A 70 -18.92 24.64 -26.19
N LEU A 71 -20.07 24.48 -26.85
CA LEU A 71 -20.94 23.29 -26.83
C LEU A 71 -21.12 22.63 -28.20
N ASN A 72 -20.43 23.11 -29.22
CA ASN A 72 -20.60 22.65 -30.60
C ASN A 72 -20.40 21.13 -30.71
N GLY A 73 -21.20 20.47 -31.57
CA GLY A 73 -21.05 19.03 -31.81
C GLY A 73 -21.64 18.15 -30.68
N ASN A 74 -22.66 18.69 -29.94
CA ASN A 74 -23.48 17.94 -28.99
C ASN A 74 -24.95 18.01 -29.37
N ASP A 75 -25.39 17.19 -30.32
CA ASP A 75 -26.71 17.28 -30.96
C ASP A 75 -27.89 16.97 -30.04
N LYS A 76 -27.65 16.43 -28.85
CA LYS A 76 -28.67 16.03 -27.88
C LYS A 76 -28.86 17.02 -26.73
N LEU A 77 -28.14 18.14 -26.75
CA LEU A 77 -28.30 19.19 -25.75
C LEU A 77 -29.54 20.07 -26.09
N CYS A 78 -30.21 20.53 -25.02
CA CYS A 78 -31.37 21.40 -25.13
C CYS A 78 -31.41 22.48 -24.05
N GLY A 79 -32.21 23.52 -24.22
CA GLY A 79 -32.34 24.63 -23.25
C GLY A 79 -31.12 25.51 -23.20
N GLY A 80 -30.66 25.90 -22.00
CA GLY A 80 -29.59 26.88 -21.83
C GLY A 80 -30.11 28.33 -21.94
N ILE A 81 -29.22 29.30 -22.15
CA ILE A 81 -29.55 30.71 -22.43
C ILE A 81 -29.80 30.89 -23.90
N ALA A 82 -30.54 31.92 -24.25
CA ALA A 82 -31.03 32.18 -25.65
C ALA A 82 -29.85 32.30 -26.65
N GLU A 83 -28.75 32.85 -26.23
CA GLU A 83 -27.55 33.10 -27.06
C GLU A 83 -26.83 31.79 -27.49
N LEU A 84 -27.10 30.67 -26.85
CA LEU A 84 -26.54 29.36 -27.22
C LEU A 84 -27.29 28.68 -28.37
N HIS A 85 -28.45 29.23 -28.79
CA HIS A 85 -29.25 28.77 -29.94
C HIS A 85 -29.56 27.26 -29.89
N LEU A 86 -29.72 26.67 -28.69
CA LEU A 86 -30.08 25.27 -28.55
C LEU A 86 -31.58 25.03 -28.62
N PRO A 87 -32.03 23.86 -29.08
CA PRO A 87 -33.47 23.55 -29.15
C PRO A 87 -34.12 23.56 -27.77
N ALA A 88 -35.41 23.88 -27.72
CA ALA A 88 -36.18 23.79 -26.50
C ALA A 88 -36.27 22.34 -26.00
N CYS A 89 -36.08 22.11 -24.68
CA CYS A 89 -36.25 20.77 -24.14
C CYS A 89 -37.68 20.31 -24.25
N THR A 90 -37.93 19.24 -25.01
CA THR A 90 -39.25 18.61 -25.08
C THR A 90 -39.54 17.87 -23.79
N ASN A 91 -40.46 18.38 -22.99
CA ASN A 91 -40.98 17.65 -21.84
C ASN A 91 -41.78 16.44 -22.31
N HIS A 92 -41.20 15.27 -22.32
CA HIS A 92 -41.99 14.03 -22.31
C HIS A 92 -42.61 13.89 -20.93
N GLU A 93 -43.74 14.54 -20.72
CA GLU A 93 -44.66 14.14 -19.66
C GLU A 93 -45.16 12.72 -19.97
N SER A 94 -44.57 11.74 -19.35
CA SER A 94 -45.11 10.38 -19.33
C SER A 94 -46.40 10.39 -18.57
N THR A 95 -47.53 10.34 -19.33
CA THR A 95 -48.89 10.17 -18.86
C THR A 95 -48.98 9.01 -17.87
N LYS A 96 -49.48 9.33 -16.69
CA LYS A 96 -49.96 8.39 -15.67
C LYS A 96 -51.08 7.49 -16.24
N ARG A 97 -50.73 6.29 -16.69
CA ARG A 97 -51.69 5.16 -16.80
C ARG A 97 -50.92 3.85 -16.93
N GLU A 98 -50.56 3.27 -15.78
CA GLU A 98 -50.27 1.82 -15.63
C GLU A 98 -49.79 1.47 -14.20
N LYS A 99 -50.42 2.08 -13.18
CA LYS A 99 -50.01 1.82 -11.77
C LYS A 99 -50.49 0.46 -11.21
N SER A 100 -51.30 -0.31 -11.94
CA SER A 100 -51.81 -1.58 -11.42
C SER A 100 -50.95 -2.80 -11.78
N ASN A 101 -50.41 -2.84 -13.00
CA ASN A 101 -49.60 -4.00 -13.42
C ASN A 101 -48.11 -3.86 -13.01
N ALA A 102 -47.58 -2.65 -12.96
CA ALA A 102 -46.22 -2.40 -12.53
C ALA A 102 -46.00 -2.83 -11.06
N LEU A 103 -46.93 -2.55 -10.16
CA LEU A 103 -46.86 -2.97 -8.77
C LEU A 103 -46.82 -4.49 -8.61
N ARG A 104 -47.62 -5.21 -9.40
CA ARG A 104 -47.62 -6.69 -9.40
C ARG A 104 -46.36 -7.28 -9.95
N ILE A 105 -45.78 -6.67 -11.00
CA ILE A 105 -44.51 -7.07 -11.58
C ILE A 105 -43.34 -6.79 -10.58
N VAL A 106 -43.37 -5.63 -9.94
CA VAL A 106 -42.33 -5.29 -8.92
C VAL A 106 -42.42 -6.24 -7.72
N LEU A 107 -43.61 -6.55 -7.24
CA LEU A 107 -43.79 -7.53 -6.15
C LEU A 107 -43.38 -8.94 -6.56
N ALA A 108 -43.61 -9.35 -7.80
CA ALA A 108 -43.13 -10.63 -8.32
C ALA A 108 -41.60 -10.67 -8.42
N ILE A 109 -40.95 -9.61 -8.90
CA ILE A 109 -39.51 -9.50 -8.98
C ILE A 109 -38.88 -9.51 -7.58
N ILE A 110 -39.47 -8.76 -6.62
CA ILE A 110 -38.99 -8.78 -5.22
C ILE A 110 -39.12 -10.18 -4.62
N GLY A 111 -40.26 -10.89 -4.90
CA GLY A 111 -40.47 -12.26 -4.46
C GLY A 111 -39.42 -13.24 -5.02
N VAL A 112 -39.07 -13.10 -6.30
CA VAL A 112 -38.04 -13.93 -6.96
C VAL A 112 -36.66 -13.62 -6.38
N ILE A 113 -36.31 -12.35 -6.20
CA ILE A 113 -35.03 -11.95 -5.59
C ILE A 113 -34.93 -12.45 -4.16
N PHE A 114 -36.01 -12.32 -3.37
CA PHE A 114 -36.03 -12.81 -1.99
C PHE A 114 -35.91 -14.33 -1.92
N GLY A 115 -36.61 -15.05 -2.81
CA GLY A 115 -36.50 -16.50 -2.97
C GLY A 115 -35.07 -16.93 -3.33
N PHE A 116 -34.41 -16.21 -4.26
CA PHE A 116 -33.03 -16.48 -4.66
C PHE A 116 -32.05 -16.24 -3.51
N LEU A 117 -32.24 -15.17 -2.73
CA LEU A 117 -31.44 -14.88 -1.54
C LEU A 117 -31.62 -15.92 -0.44
N LEU A 118 -32.85 -16.42 -0.23
CA LEU A 118 -33.10 -17.51 0.72
C LEU A 118 -32.43 -18.83 0.26
N ILE A 119 -32.52 -19.16 -1.02
CA ILE A 119 -31.91 -20.37 -1.60
C ILE A 119 -30.36 -20.27 -1.49
N THR A 120 -29.78 -19.13 -1.84
CA THR A 120 -28.31 -18.94 -1.74
C THR A 120 -27.86 -18.95 -0.28
N SER A 121 -28.62 -18.36 0.65
CA SER A 121 -28.37 -18.41 2.09
C SER A 121 -28.47 -19.85 2.62
N PHE A 122 -29.50 -20.60 2.20
CA PHE A 122 -29.69 -21.99 2.59
C PHE A 122 -28.59 -22.90 2.02
N LEU A 123 -28.23 -22.69 0.76
CA LEU A 123 -27.12 -23.40 0.12
C LEU A 123 -25.79 -23.08 0.80
N SER A 124 -25.54 -21.82 1.16
CA SER A 124 -24.32 -21.43 1.87
C SER A 124 -24.27 -22.05 3.28
N LEU A 125 -25.38 -22.06 4.02
CA LEU A 125 -25.48 -22.73 5.31
C LEU A 125 -25.38 -24.27 5.19
N TYR A 126 -25.94 -24.84 4.14
CA TYR A 126 -25.79 -26.27 3.84
C TYR A 126 -24.34 -26.63 3.50
N TRP A 127 -23.65 -25.80 2.68
CA TRP A 127 -22.22 -25.97 2.38
C TRP A 127 -21.34 -25.79 3.60
N ILE A 128 -21.62 -24.80 4.47
CA ILE A 128 -20.91 -24.59 5.74
C ILE A 128 -21.12 -25.77 6.69
N ARG A 129 -22.34 -26.34 6.78
CA ARG A 129 -22.63 -27.52 7.60
C ARG A 129 -21.99 -28.79 7.01
N ARG A 130 -22.00 -28.95 5.69
CA ARG A 130 -21.40 -30.10 5.00
C ARG A 130 -19.86 -30.06 5.03
N SER A 131 -19.28 -28.86 5.07
CA SER A 131 -17.84 -28.66 5.21
C SER A 131 -17.31 -29.06 6.60
N LYS A 132 -18.20 -29.18 7.62
CA LYS A 132 -17.79 -29.63 8.97
C LYS A 132 -17.71 -31.13 9.15
N SER A 133 -18.02 -31.94 8.13
CA SER A 133 -18.02 -33.40 8.24
C SER A 133 -17.37 -34.08 7.05
N LYS A 134 -16.06 -33.84 6.86
CA LYS A 134 -15.13 -34.80 6.23
C LYS A 134 -13.69 -34.34 6.41
N PRO A 135 -12.80 -35.12 7.02
CA PRO A 135 -11.38 -34.89 6.90
C PRO A 135 -10.94 -35.53 5.58
N SER A 136 -10.62 -34.74 4.58
CA SER A 136 -9.94 -35.20 3.37
C SER A 136 -8.99 -34.09 2.89
N SER A 137 -7.75 -34.34 3.14
CA SER A 137 -6.52 -33.93 2.49
C SER A 137 -6.65 -33.23 1.14
N ALA A 138 -6.46 -31.91 1.13
CA ALA A 138 -5.67 -31.13 0.19
C ALA A 138 -5.52 -29.70 0.79
N PRO A 139 -4.33 -29.13 0.93
CA PRO A 139 -4.14 -27.85 1.59
C PRO A 139 -4.46 -26.73 0.60
N LEU A 140 -5.70 -26.21 0.64
CA LEU A 140 -5.96 -24.84 0.26
C LEU A 140 -5.42 -23.98 1.39
N ILE A 141 -4.39 -23.20 1.07
CA ILE A 141 -3.67 -22.26 1.94
C ILE A 141 -4.65 -21.20 2.45
N GLY A 142 -5.45 -21.56 3.45
CA GLY A 142 -6.09 -20.63 4.36
C GLY A 142 -5.07 -20.33 5.45
N GLU A 143 -4.72 -19.07 5.60
CA GLU A 143 -3.72 -18.53 6.53
C GLU A 143 -3.98 -18.96 7.98
N GLN A 144 -3.58 -20.16 8.34
CA GLN A 144 -3.37 -20.51 9.74
C GLN A 144 -2.04 -19.88 10.13
N PHE A 145 -2.08 -18.81 10.92
CA PHE A 145 -0.90 -18.37 11.66
C PHE A 145 -0.35 -19.57 12.41
N LEU A 146 0.81 -20.05 11.97
CA LEU A 146 1.52 -21.15 12.63
C LEU A 146 1.72 -20.76 14.09
N LYS A 147 1.09 -21.49 15.01
CA LYS A 147 1.36 -21.31 16.44
C LYS A 147 2.64 -22.06 16.76
N LEU A 148 3.76 -21.35 16.81
CA LEU A 148 5.06 -21.93 17.16
C LEU A 148 5.40 -21.62 18.62
N SER A 149 5.83 -22.64 19.35
CA SER A 149 6.33 -22.53 20.71
C SER A 149 7.84 -22.28 20.74
N TYR A 150 8.39 -21.92 21.91
CA TYR A 150 9.85 -21.88 22.13
C TYR A 150 10.53 -23.19 21.71
N LYS A 151 9.94 -24.33 22.08
CA LYS A 151 10.49 -25.66 21.76
C LYS A 151 10.59 -25.90 20.26
N ASP A 152 9.57 -25.49 19.50
CA ASP A 152 9.57 -25.65 18.04
C ASP A 152 10.68 -24.80 17.40
N LEU A 153 10.84 -23.54 17.86
CA LEU A 153 11.88 -22.64 17.36
C LEU A 153 13.29 -23.10 17.79
N PHE A 154 13.42 -23.65 19.00
CA PHE A 154 14.66 -24.24 19.50
C PHE A 154 15.10 -25.44 18.64
N GLN A 155 14.17 -26.34 18.31
CA GLN A 155 14.43 -27.47 17.42
C GLN A 155 14.74 -27.00 15.99
N ALA A 156 13.93 -26.10 15.45
CA ALA A 156 14.11 -25.57 14.08
C ALA A 156 15.49 -24.95 13.84
N THR A 157 16.08 -24.35 14.88
CA THR A 157 17.39 -23.69 14.80
C THR A 157 18.56 -24.54 15.26
N GLY A 158 18.32 -25.82 15.62
CA GLY A 158 19.34 -26.68 16.23
C GLY A 158 19.84 -26.13 17.56
N GLY A 159 18.94 -25.63 18.41
CA GLY A 159 19.25 -25.07 19.72
C GLY A 159 19.84 -23.66 19.65
N PHE A 160 19.44 -22.86 18.67
CA PHE A 160 20.04 -21.56 18.36
C PHE A 160 21.55 -21.65 18.12
N SER A 161 21.95 -22.69 17.39
CA SER A 161 23.34 -22.98 17.08
C SER A 161 24.02 -21.86 16.32
N SER A 162 25.31 -21.64 16.59
CA SER A 162 26.15 -20.72 15.82
C SER A 162 26.26 -21.09 14.34
N ALA A 163 26.09 -22.38 13.99
CA ALA A 163 26.06 -22.84 12.60
C ALA A 163 24.85 -22.32 11.82
N ASN A 164 23.76 -22.01 12.52
CA ASN A 164 22.53 -21.46 11.94
C ASN A 164 22.39 -19.95 12.18
N PHE A 165 23.40 -19.30 12.75
CA PHE A 165 23.38 -17.86 12.98
C PHE A 165 23.57 -17.12 11.65
N ILE A 166 22.63 -16.20 11.35
CA ILE A 166 22.65 -15.38 10.13
C ILE A 166 23.26 -14.01 10.44
N GLY A 167 22.88 -13.42 11.58
CA GLY A 167 23.34 -12.09 11.94
C GLY A 167 22.70 -11.57 13.23
N SER A 168 23.20 -10.42 13.71
CA SER A 168 22.65 -9.72 14.86
C SER A 168 22.24 -8.31 14.46
N GLY A 169 21.09 -7.86 14.97
CA GLY A 169 20.59 -6.50 14.82
C GLY A 169 20.46 -5.80 16.16
N SER A 170 19.99 -4.57 16.15
CA SER A 170 19.84 -3.71 17.33
C SER A 170 18.99 -4.33 18.44
N PHE A 171 18.10 -5.27 18.10
CA PHE A 171 17.10 -5.81 19.02
C PHE A 171 17.22 -7.33 19.24
N GLY A 172 18.18 -8.02 18.62
CA GLY A 172 18.31 -9.46 18.79
C GLY A 172 19.18 -10.16 17.75
N SER A 173 19.12 -11.48 17.78
CA SER A 173 19.90 -12.37 16.92
C SER A 173 18.99 -13.08 15.91
N VAL A 174 19.43 -13.25 14.68
CA VAL A 174 18.68 -13.91 13.61
C VAL A 174 19.31 -15.25 13.29
N TYR A 175 18.50 -16.29 13.23
CA TYR A 175 18.90 -17.66 12.93
C TYR A 175 18.13 -18.21 11.75
N LYS A 176 18.80 -19.00 10.94
CA LYS A 176 18.15 -19.86 9.96
C LYS A 176 17.49 -21.02 10.68
N GLY A 177 16.24 -21.32 10.34
CA GLY A 177 15.51 -22.45 10.90
C GLY A 177 14.83 -23.25 9.80
N ILE A 178 14.54 -24.52 10.10
CA ILE A 178 13.74 -25.39 9.26
C ILE A 178 12.52 -25.77 10.08
N ILE A 179 11.33 -25.33 9.64
CA ILE A 179 10.07 -25.60 10.34
C ILE A 179 9.33 -26.70 9.63
N SER A 180 8.89 -27.70 10.42
CA SER A 180 7.88 -28.71 10.09
C SER A 180 8.19 -29.67 8.93
N GLN A 181 7.17 -30.51 8.67
CA GLN A 181 7.15 -31.62 7.74
C GLN A 181 7.47 -31.23 6.29
N ASP A 182 7.31 -29.95 5.94
CA ASP A 182 7.53 -29.43 4.58
C ASP A 182 8.94 -28.84 4.39
N GLU A 183 9.85 -29.01 5.37
CA GLU A 183 11.23 -28.48 5.33
C GLU A 183 11.31 -26.97 4.97
N THR A 184 10.30 -26.20 5.37
CA THR A 184 10.26 -24.77 5.07
C THR A 184 11.39 -24.03 5.78
N ILE A 185 12.26 -23.41 5.00
CA ILE A 185 13.37 -22.60 5.52
C ILE A 185 12.84 -21.22 5.90
N VAL A 186 13.15 -20.79 7.12
CA VAL A 186 12.70 -19.52 7.71
C VAL A 186 13.86 -18.76 8.35
N ALA A 187 13.67 -17.45 8.54
CA ALA A 187 14.53 -16.62 9.36
C ALA A 187 13.84 -16.32 10.69
N ILE A 188 14.49 -16.65 11.81
CA ILE A 188 13.96 -16.51 13.16
C ILE A 188 14.75 -15.43 13.90
N LYS A 189 14.12 -14.28 14.13
CA LYS A 189 14.68 -13.15 14.90
C LYS A 189 14.32 -13.33 16.36
N VAL A 190 15.28 -13.75 17.17
CA VAL A 190 15.15 -13.89 18.62
C VAL A 190 15.48 -12.58 19.28
N LEU A 191 14.54 -12.02 20.05
CA LEU A 191 14.68 -10.70 20.64
C LEU A 191 15.44 -10.76 21.97
N ASN A 192 16.36 -9.83 22.18
CA ASN A 192 17.08 -9.69 23.45
C ASN A 192 16.28 -8.81 24.41
N LEU A 193 15.53 -9.45 25.31
CA LEU A 193 14.62 -8.78 26.26
C LEU A 193 15.34 -7.96 27.35
N GLN A 194 16.66 -7.99 27.42
CA GLN A 194 17.43 -7.16 28.35
C GLN A 194 17.49 -5.68 27.91
N TYR A 195 17.25 -5.40 26.62
CA TYR A 195 17.26 -4.02 26.15
C TYR A 195 15.91 -3.33 26.46
N PRO A 196 15.94 -2.15 27.08
CA PRO A 196 14.76 -1.34 27.25
C PRO A 196 14.16 -1.00 25.87
N ARG A 197 12.86 -1.13 25.70
CA ARG A 197 12.09 -0.89 24.46
C ARG A 197 11.93 -2.07 23.49
N VAL A 198 12.56 -3.24 23.72
CA VAL A 198 12.37 -4.43 22.86
C VAL A 198 10.89 -4.84 22.80
N ASP A 199 10.16 -4.77 23.90
CA ASP A 199 8.72 -5.01 23.91
C ASP A 199 7.92 -4.05 23.02
N LYS A 200 8.32 -2.78 22.98
CA LYS A 200 7.70 -1.78 22.09
C LYS A 200 8.03 -2.07 20.65
N SER A 201 9.29 -2.43 20.35
CA SER A 201 9.74 -2.83 19.03
C SER A 201 9.00 -4.08 18.53
N PHE A 202 8.92 -5.12 19.36
CA PHE A 202 8.16 -6.35 19.05
C PHE A 202 6.69 -6.05 18.71
N LYS A 203 6.02 -5.27 19.57
CA LYS A 203 4.62 -4.88 19.35
C LYS A 203 4.46 -4.03 18.09
N ALA A 204 5.40 -3.10 17.82
CA ALA A 204 5.38 -2.25 16.64
C ALA A 204 5.54 -3.10 15.37
N GLU A 205 6.50 -4.03 15.36
CA GLU A 205 6.78 -4.92 14.23
C GLU A 205 5.59 -5.85 13.97
N CYS A 206 5.03 -6.47 15.02
CA CYS A 206 3.81 -7.28 14.90
C CYS A 206 2.61 -6.47 14.39
N LYS A 207 2.41 -5.23 14.88
CA LYS A 207 1.28 -4.38 14.50
C LYS A 207 1.42 -3.88 13.07
N SER A 208 2.62 -3.44 12.69
CA SER A 208 2.89 -2.90 11.35
C SER A 208 2.77 -3.98 10.28
N LEU A 209 3.27 -5.19 10.53
CA LEU A 209 3.35 -6.25 9.54
C LEU A 209 2.15 -7.21 9.51
N ARG A 210 1.27 -7.17 10.51
CA ARG A 210 0.14 -8.13 10.59
C ARG A 210 -0.81 -8.06 9.39
N ASN A 211 -1.06 -6.84 8.90
CA ASN A 211 -2.03 -6.57 7.84
C ASN A 211 -1.38 -6.04 6.55
N ILE A 212 -0.04 -5.98 6.50
CA ILE A 212 0.69 -5.42 5.37
C ILE A 212 1.21 -6.57 4.53
N ARG A 213 0.90 -6.52 3.23
CA ARG A 213 1.39 -7.47 2.24
C ARG A 213 1.75 -6.75 0.98
N HIS A 214 3.01 -6.80 0.66
CA HIS A 214 3.53 -6.25 -0.58
C HIS A 214 4.70 -7.12 -1.06
N ARG A 215 4.84 -7.26 -2.38
CA ARG A 215 5.86 -8.12 -3.00
C ARG A 215 7.30 -7.73 -2.62
N ASN A 216 7.53 -6.46 -2.29
CA ASN A 216 8.85 -5.93 -1.91
C ASN A 216 8.96 -5.67 -0.40
N LEU A 217 8.15 -6.33 0.42
CA LEU A 217 8.29 -6.36 1.88
C LEU A 217 8.52 -7.79 2.35
N VAL A 218 9.44 -7.97 3.31
CA VAL A 218 9.69 -9.29 3.90
C VAL A 218 8.43 -9.75 4.64
N LYS A 219 7.95 -10.95 4.30
CA LYS A 219 6.74 -11.52 4.88
C LYS A 219 7.02 -12.05 6.27
N ILE A 220 6.25 -11.57 7.26
CA ILE A 220 6.17 -12.20 8.58
C ILE A 220 5.24 -13.42 8.50
N LEU A 221 5.74 -14.57 8.92
CA LEU A 221 5.00 -15.83 8.93
C LEU A 221 4.25 -16.01 10.25
N THR A 222 4.93 -15.73 11.36
CA THR A 222 4.33 -15.80 12.71
C THR A 222 5.20 -15.07 13.75
N SER A 223 4.66 -14.93 14.94
CA SER A 223 5.38 -14.45 16.14
C SER A 223 5.21 -15.41 17.29
N CYS A 224 6.25 -15.57 18.11
CA CYS A 224 6.25 -16.38 19.31
C CYS A 224 6.45 -15.49 20.54
N SER A 225 5.57 -15.61 21.53
CA SER A 225 5.75 -15.04 22.86
C SER A 225 5.49 -16.16 23.86
N SER A 226 6.52 -16.62 24.54
CA SER A 226 6.53 -17.85 25.35
C SER A 226 7.53 -17.70 26.49
N ILE A 227 7.76 -18.78 27.22
CA ILE A 227 8.78 -18.92 28.26
C ILE A 227 9.85 -19.89 27.75
N ASP A 228 11.12 -19.58 27.98
CA ASP A 228 12.25 -20.46 27.63
C ASP A 228 12.38 -21.64 28.57
N SER A 229 13.35 -22.54 28.34
CA SER A 229 13.62 -23.70 29.17
C SER A 229 14.10 -23.37 30.60
N LYS A 230 14.46 -22.08 30.85
CA LYS A 230 14.91 -21.59 32.16
C LYS A 230 13.86 -20.76 32.89
N GLY A 231 12.62 -20.72 32.35
CA GLY A 231 11.54 -19.94 32.94
C GLY A 231 11.60 -18.44 32.67
N LYS A 232 12.41 -17.98 31.70
CA LYS A 232 12.50 -16.57 31.31
C LYS A 232 11.60 -16.29 30.13
N ASP A 233 11.12 -15.06 30.03
CA ASP A 233 10.36 -14.58 28.87
C ASP A 233 11.17 -14.74 27.58
N PHE A 234 10.50 -15.25 26.55
CA PHE A 234 11.07 -15.46 25.22
C PHE A 234 10.16 -14.83 24.17
N LYS A 235 10.73 -14.06 23.27
CA LYS A 235 10.03 -13.47 22.12
C LYS A 235 10.84 -13.64 20.85
N ALA A 236 10.16 -14.08 19.79
CA ALA A 236 10.75 -14.23 18.47
C ALA A 236 9.75 -13.86 17.36
N LEU A 237 10.29 -13.41 16.24
CA LEU A 237 9.57 -13.18 15.00
C LEU A 237 10.10 -14.14 13.94
N VAL A 238 9.19 -14.72 13.16
CA VAL A 238 9.52 -15.70 12.13
C VAL A 238 9.15 -15.12 10.77
N TYR A 239 10.12 -15.05 9.88
CA TYR A 239 10.02 -14.49 8.54
C TYR A 239 10.32 -15.52 7.48
N GLU A 240 9.92 -15.24 6.26
CA GLU A 240 10.45 -15.92 5.09
C GLU A 240 11.97 -15.72 5.01
N PHE A 241 12.66 -16.74 4.50
CA PHE A 241 14.13 -16.72 4.41
C PHE A 241 14.58 -16.11 3.08
N MET A 242 15.48 -15.15 3.16
CA MET A 242 16.08 -14.47 2.00
C MET A 242 17.47 -15.03 1.71
N PRO A 243 17.61 -15.91 0.69
CA PRO A 243 18.82 -16.70 0.49
C PRO A 243 20.03 -15.88 0.03
N ASN A 244 19.81 -14.74 -0.59
CA ASN A 244 20.89 -13.88 -1.07
C ASN A 244 21.36 -12.84 -0.03
N GLY A 245 20.82 -12.89 1.22
CA GLY A 245 21.25 -12.02 2.31
C GLY A 245 20.79 -10.56 2.12
N SER A 246 21.55 -9.63 2.68
CA SER A 246 21.27 -8.20 2.63
C SER A 246 21.99 -7.50 1.48
N LEU A 247 21.45 -6.37 1.03
CA LEU A 247 22.14 -5.48 0.08
C LEU A 247 23.50 -5.02 0.64
N ASP A 248 23.62 -4.86 1.97
CA ASP A 248 24.87 -4.51 2.64
C ASP A 248 25.98 -5.54 2.39
N ASP A 249 25.64 -6.84 2.41
CA ASP A 249 26.56 -7.92 2.10
C ASP A 249 27.11 -7.82 0.67
N TRP A 250 26.29 -7.38 -0.29
CA TRP A 250 26.68 -7.19 -1.69
C TRP A 250 27.47 -5.91 -1.93
N LEU A 251 27.20 -4.86 -1.15
CA LEU A 251 27.92 -3.60 -1.25
C LEU A 251 29.27 -3.66 -0.51
N HIS A 252 29.37 -4.43 0.58
CA HIS A 252 30.53 -4.47 1.48
C HIS A 252 31.24 -5.83 1.53
N LEU A 253 31.20 -6.59 0.42
CA LEU A 253 31.96 -7.85 0.34
C LEU A 253 33.39 -7.64 0.82
N SER A 254 33.68 -8.17 1.99
CA SER A 254 35.03 -8.10 2.55
C SER A 254 35.99 -8.90 1.67
N VAL A 255 37.19 -8.35 1.45
CA VAL A 255 38.31 -8.85 0.62
C VAL A 255 38.79 -10.27 1.01
N LYS A 256 38.13 -10.93 1.98
CA LYS A 256 38.56 -12.22 2.56
C LYS A 256 38.09 -13.48 1.81
N ALA A 257 37.21 -13.36 0.81
CA ALA A 257 36.78 -14.52 0.01
C ALA A 257 37.48 -14.53 -1.34
N HIS A 258 38.55 -15.30 -1.45
CA HIS A 258 39.38 -15.50 -2.64
C HIS A 258 38.69 -16.24 -3.80
N ASN A 259 37.38 -16.33 -3.90
CA ASN A 259 36.73 -16.95 -5.08
C ASN A 259 35.39 -16.29 -5.38
N HIS A 260 35.29 -15.76 -6.59
CA HIS A 260 34.15 -15.14 -7.28
C HIS A 260 33.73 -13.77 -6.72
N SER A 261 34.08 -12.72 -7.47
CA SER A 261 33.61 -11.34 -7.23
C SER A 261 32.07 -11.28 -7.46
N ARG A 262 31.28 -11.50 -6.40
CA ARG A 262 29.86 -11.17 -6.42
C ARG A 262 29.76 -9.65 -6.55
N SER A 263 29.38 -9.16 -7.73
CA SER A 263 29.13 -7.75 -7.94
C SER A 263 27.76 -7.58 -8.59
N LEU A 264 26.99 -6.65 -8.08
CA LEU A 264 25.70 -6.27 -8.70
C LEU A 264 25.98 -5.52 -10.00
N SER A 265 25.33 -5.93 -11.09
CA SER A 265 25.29 -5.16 -12.34
C SER A 265 24.51 -3.87 -12.13
N LEU A 266 24.71 -2.88 -13.01
CA LEU A 266 23.93 -1.63 -12.94
C LEU A 266 22.43 -1.90 -13.01
N LEU A 267 21.99 -2.82 -13.88
CA LEU A 267 20.57 -3.17 -14.02
C LEU A 267 20.02 -3.78 -12.72
N GLN A 268 20.77 -4.68 -12.07
CA GLN A 268 20.35 -5.23 -10.77
C GLN A 268 20.23 -4.14 -9.72
N ARG A 269 21.17 -3.18 -9.65
CA ARG A 269 21.10 -2.05 -8.72
C ARG A 269 19.86 -1.19 -8.96
N LEU A 270 19.55 -0.88 -10.22
CA LEU A 270 18.35 -0.13 -10.58
C LEU A 270 17.07 -0.89 -10.22
N ASN A 271 17.01 -2.20 -10.46
CA ASN A 271 15.86 -3.02 -10.08
C ASN A 271 15.67 -3.04 -8.57
N ILE A 272 16.74 -3.23 -7.80
CA ILE A 272 16.72 -3.16 -6.32
C ILE A 272 16.20 -1.79 -5.84
N ALA A 273 16.66 -0.70 -6.47
CA ALA A 273 16.18 0.64 -6.14
C ALA A 273 14.67 0.79 -6.43
N ILE A 274 14.19 0.30 -7.57
CA ILE A 274 12.77 0.31 -7.94
C ILE A 274 11.94 -0.51 -6.94
N ASP A 275 12.42 -1.68 -6.54
CA ASP A 275 11.74 -2.55 -5.58
C ASP A 275 11.60 -1.86 -4.21
N VAL A 276 12.67 -1.21 -3.72
CA VAL A 276 12.66 -0.46 -2.46
C VAL A 276 11.71 0.74 -2.56
N ALA A 277 11.74 1.50 -3.66
CA ALA A 277 10.82 2.61 -3.89
C ALA A 277 9.36 2.14 -3.89
N SER A 278 9.08 1.01 -4.55
CA SER A 278 7.74 0.40 -4.58
C SER A 278 7.26 -0.03 -3.18
N ALA A 279 8.16 -0.55 -2.34
CA ALA A 279 7.85 -0.87 -0.95
C ALA A 279 7.50 0.38 -0.14
N LEU A 280 8.28 1.47 -0.29
CA LEU A 280 8.03 2.73 0.40
C LEU A 280 6.74 3.40 -0.06
N ASP A 281 6.47 3.43 -1.37
CA ASP A 281 5.22 3.95 -1.92
C ASP A 281 4.01 3.24 -1.30
N TYR A 282 4.08 1.92 -1.23
CA TYR A 282 3.04 1.12 -0.58
C TYR A 282 2.85 1.47 0.90
N LEU A 283 3.93 1.58 1.67
CA LEU A 283 3.89 1.91 3.10
C LEU A 283 3.34 3.31 3.35
N HIS A 284 3.71 4.27 2.51
CA HIS A 284 3.37 5.68 2.69
C HIS A 284 1.94 6.01 2.23
N TYR A 285 1.46 5.38 1.15
CA TYR A 285 0.23 5.82 0.48
C TYR A 285 -0.84 4.74 0.32
N ASN A 286 -0.46 3.45 0.40
CA ASN A 286 -1.37 2.35 0.08
C ASN A 286 -1.75 1.51 1.32
N THR A 287 -1.48 2.00 2.52
CA THR A 287 -1.90 1.41 3.80
C THR A 287 -3.01 2.24 4.44
N TYR A 288 -3.80 1.63 5.36
CA TYR A 288 -4.89 2.34 6.07
C TYR A 288 -4.42 3.62 6.79
N ALA A 289 -3.23 3.59 7.35
CA ALA A 289 -2.55 4.77 7.89
C ALA A 289 -1.11 4.73 7.40
N PRO A 290 -0.52 5.86 6.98
CA PRO A 290 0.85 5.90 6.49
C PRO A 290 1.82 5.31 7.52
N ILE A 291 2.73 4.46 7.04
CA ILE A 291 3.75 3.82 7.87
C ILE A 291 5.11 4.33 7.44
N VAL A 292 5.80 4.98 8.36
CA VAL A 292 7.18 5.44 8.17
C VAL A 292 8.13 4.38 8.72
N HIS A 293 9.08 3.93 7.92
CA HIS A 293 10.02 2.86 8.27
C HIS A 293 11.04 3.30 9.33
N CYS A 294 11.56 4.49 9.24
CA CYS A 294 12.51 5.15 10.14
C CYS A 294 13.94 4.54 10.22
N ASP A 295 14.21 3.40 9.58
CA ASP A 295 15.56 2.77 9.61
C ASP A 295 15.92 2.12 8.27
N LEU A 296 15.64 2.81 7.16
CA LEU A 296 15.99 2.31 5.84
C LEU A 296 17.52 2.40 5.64
N LYS A 297 18.14 1.26 5.36
CA LYS A 297 19.58 1.09 5.11
C LYS A 297 19.85 -0.21 4.35
N PRO A 298 21.04 -0.40 3.75
CA PRO A 298 21.34 -1.61 2.97
C PRO A 298 21.19 -2.92 3.74
N SER A 299 21.49 -2.97 5.04
CA SER A 299 21.32 -4.19 5.84
C SER A 299 19.87 -4.55 6.13
N ASN A 300 18.92 -3.63 5.90
CA ASN A 300 17.49 -3.86 6.03
C ASN A 300 16.79 -4.07 4.67
N VAL A 301 17.55 -4.12 3.57
CA VAL A 301 17.10 -4.52 2.24
C VAL A 301 17.63 -5.93 1.97
N LEU A 302 16.74 -6.92 1.94
CA LEU A 302 17.10 -8.33 1.76
C LEU A 302 16.78 -8.77 0.34
N LEU A 303 17.55 -9.73 -0.18
CA LEU A 303 17.44 -10.21 -1.56
C LEU A 303 16.98 -11.66 -1.58
N ASP A 304 15.92 -11.94 -2.33
CA ASP A 304 15.41 -13.28 -2.57
C ASP A 304 16.24 -14.05 -3.61
N ARG A 305 15.77 -15.24 -4.01
CA ARG A 305 16.48 -16.10 -5.00
C ARG A 305 16.66 -15.41 -6.34
N ASP A 306 15.70 -14.57 -6.72
CA ASP A 306 15.66 -13.92 -8.03
C ASP A 306 16.33 -12.52 -7.99
N MET A 307 16.99 -12.18 -6.87
CA MET A 307 17.59 -10.87 -6.61
C MET A 307 16.57 -9.73 -6.50
N THR A 308 15.28 -10.05 -6.25
CA THR A 308 14.26 -9.07 -5.93
C THR A 308 14.50 -8.54 -4.53
N ALA A 309 14.38 -7.23 -4.35
CA ALA A 309 14.61 -6.61 -3.04
C ALA A 309 13.32 -6.57 -2.21
N HIS A 310 13.51 -6.87 -0.91
CA HIS A 310 12.46 -6.84 0.11
C HIS A 310 12.91 -6.01 1.30
N VAL A 311 12.14 -4.99 1.65
CA VAL A 311 12.42 -4.16 2.85
C VAL A 311 12.02 -4.93 4.10
N SER A 312 12.88 -4.89 5.12
CA SER A 312 12.77 -5.65 6.39
C SER A 312 13.03 -4.75 7.61
N ASP A 313 12.88 -5.32 8.81
CA ASP A 313 13.15 -4.71 10.13
C ASP A 313 12.31 -3.46 10.45
N PHE A 314 11.03 -3.68 10.72
CA PHE A 314 10.06 -2.65 11.11
C PHE A 314 10.09 -2.29 12.61
N GLY A 315 11.16 -2.63 13.32
CA GLY A 315 11.29 -2.39 14.76
C GLY A 315 11.24 -0.92 15.18
N LEU A 316 11.59 -0.01 14.27
CA LEU A 316 11.48 1.44 14.46
C LEU A 316 10.31 2.08 13.71
N ALA A 317 9.54 1.31 12.97
CA ALA A 317 8.45 1.84 12.16
C ALA A 317 7.37 2.57 12.99
N ARG A 318 6.75 3.58 12.39
CA ARG A 318 5.73 4.43 13.01
C ARG A 318 4.51 4.55 12.10
N LEU A 319 3.32 4.35 12.69
CA LEU A 319 2.06 4.71 12.04
C LEU A 319 1.81 6.20 12.25
N LEU A 320 1.55 6.92 11.17
CA LEU A 320 1.10 8.30 11.22
C LEU A 320 -0.43 8.29 11.28
N LEU A 321 -0.98 8.24 12.50
CA LEU A 321 -2.41 8.46 12.72
C LEU A 321 -2.64 9.96 12.82
N GLU A 322 -3.73 10.45 12.21
CA GLU A 322 -4.18 11.82 12.46
C GLU A 322 -4.42 12.01 13.97
N PRO A 323 -4.02 13.15 14.56
CA PRO A 323 -4.29 13.39 15.96
C PRO A 323 -5.80 13.54 16.14
N ASP A 324 -6.42 12.62 16.88
CA ASP A 324 -7.75 12.86 17.47
C ASP A 324 -7.66 14.12 18.33
N GLU A 325 -8.49 15.13 18.05
CA GLU A 325 -8.52 16.43 18.74
C GLU A 325 -8.72 16.32 20.26
N ASN A 326 -9.07 15.14 20.78
CA ASN A 326 -9.31 14.88 22.20
C ASN A 326 -8.21 14.08 22.92
N SER A 327 -7.11 13.71 22.27
CA SER A 327 -6.02 12.98 22.92
C SER A 327 -4.81 13.86 23.21
N SER A 328 -4.95 14.70 24.22
CA SER A 328 -3.84 15.49 24.78
C SER A 328 -2.84 14.68 25.61
N GLN A 329 -2.84 13.35 25.50
CA GLN A 329 -1.87 12.52 26.22
C GLN A 329 -1.28 11.40 25.35
N THR A 330 0.05 11.37 25.36
CA THR A 330 0.95 10.29 24.91
C THR A 330 1.39 10.27 23.43
N GLN A 331 1.67 11.39 22.82
CA GLN A 331 2.81 11.43 21.90
C GLN A 331 4.08 11.65 22.72
N THR A 332 4.55 10.62 23.38
CA THR A 332 5.86 10.64 24.03
C THR A 332 6.90 10.91 22.95
N SER A 333 7.31 12.15 22.85
CA SER A 333 8.53 12.58 22.19
C SER A 333 9.67 11.78 22.81
N THR A 334 9.96 10.63 22.20
CA THR A 334 11.17 9.91 22.55
C THR A 334 12.31 10.70 21.94
N ILE A 335 12.85 11.62 22.76
CA ILE A 335 14.12 12.28 22.49
C ILE A 335 15.13 11.17 22.31
N GLY A 336 15.56 10.95 21.08
CA GLY A 336 16.54 9.92 20.72
C GLY A 336 16.59 9.76 19.22
N MET A 337 17.78 9.67 18.68
CA MET A 337 18.05 9.45 17.26
C MET A 337 17.28 8.20 16.78
N LYS A 338 16.38 8.38 15.83
CA LYS A 338 15.59 7.30 15.22
C LYS A 338 16.22 6.97 13.88
N GLY A 339 16.84 5.80 13.81
CA GLY A 339 17.47 5.30 12.58
C GLY A 339 19.00 5.17 12.69
N SER A 340 19.60 4.64 11.63
CA SER A 340 21.04 4.34 11.56
C SER A 340 21.84 5.56 11.11
N ILE A 341 22.96 5.82 11.80
CA ILE A 341 23.89 6.91 11.46
C ILE A 341 24.33 6.77 9.99
N GLY A 342 24.31 7.87 9.26
CA GLY A 342 24.63 7.92 7.84
C GLY A 342 23.44 7.78 6.90
N TYR A 343 22.31 7.25 7.37
CA TYR A 343 21.07 7.09 6.59
C TYR A 343 19.92 7.92 7.16
N VAL A 344 19.96 8.24 8.44
CA VAL A 344 18.91 8.97 9.13
C VAL A 344 18.81 10.42 8.65
N ALA A 345 17.60 10.89 8.43
CA ALA A 345 17.34 12.29 8.04
C ALA A 345 17.78 13.26 9.16
N PRO A 346 18.40 14.41 8.81
CA PRO A 346 19.00 15.32 9.77
C PRO A 346 18.01 15.89 10.79
N GLU A 347 16.75 16.10 10.41
CA GLU A 347 15.71 16.57 11.30
C GLU A 347 15.41 15.62 12.47
N TYR A 348 15.67 14.33 12.32
CA TYR A 348 15.51 13.35 13.42
C TYR A 348 16.57 13.56 14.52
N GLY A 349 17.77 13.99 14.15
CA GLY A 349 18.83 14.37 15.10
C GLY A 349 18.49 15.60 15.94
N MET A 350 17.69 16.51 15.40
CA MET A 350 17.18 17.70 16.07
C MET A 350 15.90 17.45 16.87
N GLY A 351 15.49 16.20 17.08
CA GLY A 351 14.27 15.87 17.82
C GLY A 351 12.99 15.90 16.99
N GLY A 352 13.10 15.94 15.67
CA GLY A 352 11.98 15.90 14.73
C GLY A 352 11.14 14.62 14.85
N ARG A 353 9.88 14.70 14.37
CA ARG A 353 8.96 13.56 14.28
C ARG A 353 9.34 12.67 13.09
N ALA A 354 8.93 11.40 13.14
CA ALA A 354 9.00 10.51 11.98
C ALA A 354 8.13 11.07 10.84
N THR A 355 8.69 11.16 9.64
CA THR A 355 8.02 11.70 8.45
C THR A 355 8.28 10.83 7.24
N ILE A 356 7.38 10.86 6.27
CA ILE A 356 7.57 10.22 4.95
C ILE A 356 8.84 10.76 4.29
N GLN A 357 9.11 12.07 4.41
CA GLN A 357 10.29 12.72 3.86
C GLN A 357 11.59 12.16 4.45
N GLY A 358 11.56 11.73 5.72
CA GLY A 358 12.71 11.08 6.35
C GLY A 358 13.05 9.73 5.73
N ASP A 359 12.05 8.91 5.36
CA ASP A 359 12.30 7.67 4.62
C ASP A 359 12.80 7.96 3.20
N VAL A 360 12.25 8.99 2.52
CA VAL A 360 12.71 9.42 1.20
C VAL A 360 14.16 9.89 1.24
N PHE A 361 14.56 10.61 2.30
CA PHE A 361 15.95 10.98 2.52
C PHE A 361 16.86 9.74 2.65
N SER A 362 16.45 8.79 3.53
CA SER A 362 17.19 7.54 3.74
C SER A 362 17.31 6.73 2.45
N TYR A 363 16.23 6.68 1.64
CA TYR A 363 16.22 6.06 0.31
C TYR A 363 17.20 6.75 -0.64
N GLY A 364 17.23 8.08 -0.66
CA GLY A 364 18.18 8.85 -1.48
C GLY A 364 19.64 8.52 -1.16
N ILE A 365 19.99 8.42 0.12
CA ILE A 365 21.34 8.02 0.56
C ILE A 365 21.65 6.57 0.14
N LEU A 366 20.70 5.65 0.32
CA LEU A 366 20.83 4.25 -0.11
C LEU A 366 21.08 4.17 -1.61
N PHE A 367 20.26 4.86 -2.42
CA PHE A 367 20.34 4.88 -3.88
C PHE A 367 21.69 5.44 -4.37
N ILE A 368 22.17 6.55 -3.81
CA ILE A 368 23.48 7.14 -4.15
C ILE A 368 24.58 6.13 -3.82
N GLY A 369 24.56 5.53 -2.63
CA GLY A 369 25.55 4.53 -2.21
C GLY A 369 25.55 3.30 -3.10
N ASP A 370 24.38 2.85 -3.56
CA ASP A 370 24.25 1.68 -4.43
C ASP A 370 24.71 1.95 -5.87
N VAL A 371 24.29 3.06 -6.47
CA VAL A 371 24.55 3.38 -7.89
C VAL A 371 25.98 3.92 -8.10
N HIS A 372 26.51 4.76 -7.19
CA HIS A 372 27.78 5.46 -7.37
C HIS A 372 29.03 4.71 -6.92
N ARG A 373 28.91 3.53 -6.32
CA ARG A 373 30.08 2.79 -5.85
C ARG A 373 30.92 2.29 -7.03
N LYS A 374 31.84 3.14 -7.53
CA LYS A 374 32.98 2.72 -8.34
C LYS A 374 33.82 1.76 -7.49
N LYS A 375 34.21 0.62 -8.09
CA LYS A 375 35.31 -0.20 -7.52
C LYS A 375 36.42 0.75 -7.19
N ALA A 376 36.79 0.88 -5.92
CA ALA A 376 38.08 1.47 -5.55
C ALA A 376 39.14 0.60 -6.19
N ASN A 377 39.71 1.05 -7.30
CA ASN A 377 40.87 0.40 -7.90
C ASN A 377 42.03 0.52 -6.90
N LYS A 378 42.68 -0.60 -6.64
CA LYS A 378 43.87 -0.72 -5.79
C LYS A 378 45.06 0.14 -6.23
N SER A 379 44.90 1.01 -7.22
CA SER A 379 45.95 1.86 -7.77
C SER A 379 46.06 3.27 -7.19
N ASP A 380 45.12 3.67 -6.28
CA ASP A 380 45.12 5.04 -5.74
C ASP A 380 45.59 5.13 -4.28
N VAL A 381 46.43 4.16 -3.84
CA VAL A 381 47.14 4.23 -2.57
C VAL A 381 48.63 4.21 -2.86
N TYR A 382 49.17 5.35 -3.19
CA TYR A 382 50.56 5.73 -3.00
C TYR A 382 50.63 7.18 -2.53
#